data_32a48101dc4aebad004d49a934e85bad
#
_entry.id   32a48101dc4aebad004d49a934e85bad
#
_cell.length_a   1.000
_cell.length_b   1.000
_cell.length_c   1.000
_cell.angle_alpha   90.00
_cell.angle_beta   90.00
_cell.angle_gamma   90.00
#
_symmetry.space_group_name_H-M   'P 1'
#
loop_
_entity.id
_entity.type
_entity.pdbx_description
1 polymer ?
#
loop_
_entity_poly.entity_id
_entity_poly.type
_entity_poly.pdbx_seq_one_letter_code
_entity_poly.pdbx_strand_id
1 'polypeptide(L)'
;MISDEELYRQYLSGDETGLEELMRKYDNPLTLYINGYLHDIHEAEDLMIEVFSYLFSKRPPIRDGGFRAYLYKAARHMALRHKSIRRHHFCLDDLTKEPEGGKLVDEVIRTKERNQILHLCMGELNPDYREALYLTYFEGMSYRQVAEVMGKSVKQITNIMYRGKERLRGLLEREGITNAES
;
A
#
# COMPACT_ATOMS: atom_id res chain seq x y z
N MET A 1 16.84 -13.80 -4.71
CA MET A 1 15.43 -13.43 -5.02
C MET A 1 15.48 -12.50 -6.23
N ILE A 2 14.76 -12.82 -7.31
CA ILE A 2 14.74 -12.01 -8.54
C ILE A 2 14.05 -10.68 -8.23
N SER A 3 14.60 -9.56 -8.69
CA SER A 3 14.00 -8.23 -8.48
C SER A 3 12.77 -8.02 -9.39
N ASP A 4 11.91 -7.07 -9.02
CA ASP A 4 10.72 -6.75 -9.83
C ASP A 4 11.12 -6.22 -11.21
N GLU A 5 12.22 -5.50 -11.29
CA GLU A 5 12.76 -4.98 -12.54
C GLU A 5 13.32 -6.09 -13.43
N GLU A 6 13.90 -7.13 -12.84
CA GLU A 6 14.35 -8.32 -13.59
C GLU A 6 13.16 -9.11 -14.14
N LEU A 7 12.12 -9.33 -13.34
CA LEU A 7 10.88 -9.96 -13.79
C LEU A 7 10.21 -9.13 -14.91
N TYR A 8 10.20 -7.82 -14.77
CA TYR A 8 9.66 -6.94 -15.80
C TYR A 8 10.49 -6.99 -17.09
N ARG A 9 11.82 -7.04 -17.00
CA ARG A 9 12.71 -7.22 -18.17
C ARG A 9 12.53 -8.59 -18.85
N GLN A 10 12.31 -9.67 -18.08
CA GLN A 10 11.96 -10.98 -18.63
C GLN A 10 10.70 -10.88 -19.47
N TYR A 11 9.65 -10.28 -18.94
CA TYR A 11 8.44 -10.04 -19.71
C TYR A 11 8.69 -9.22 -20.99
N LEU A 12 9.48 -8.14 -20.91
CA LEU A 12 9.81 -7.31 -22.08
C LEU A 12 10.58 -8.07 -23.16
N SER A 13 11.34 -9.09 -22.78
CA SER A 13 12.07 -9.98 -23.71
C SER A 13 11.20 -11.10 -24.29
N GLY A 14 9.93 -11.22 -23.89
CA GLY A 14 8.98 -12.20 -24.38
C GLY A 14 8.78 -13.42 -23.47
N ASP A 15 9.37 -13.42 -22.28
CA ASP A 15 9.16 -14.46 -21.27
C ASP A 15 7.99 -14.08 -20.35
N GLU A 16 6.83 -14.70 -20.60
CA GLU A 16 5.59 -14.40 -19.86
C GLU A 16 5.66 -14.80 -18.37
N THR A 17 6.62 -15.65 -17.97
CA THR A 17 6.79 -16.03 -16.57
C THR A 17 7.09 -14.84 -15.66
N GLY A 18 7.78 -13.84 -16.18
CA GLY A 18 8.03 -12.58 -15.45
C GLY A 18 6.75 -11.83 -15.11
N LEU A 19 5.76 -11.83 -16.02
CA LEU A 19 4.44 -11.24 -15.78
C LEU A 19 3.67 -12.02 -14.71
N GLU A 20 3.61 -13.34 -14.83
CA GLU A 20 2.89 -14.21 -13.88
C GLU A 20 3.43 -14.04 -12.45
N GLU A 21 4.75 -13.98 -12.29
CA GLU A 21 5.40 -13.77 -10.99
C GLU A 21 5.07 -12.39 -10.40
N LEU A 22 5.08 -11.34 -11.22
CA LEU A 22 4.72 -9.99 -10.79
C LEU A 22 3.24 -9.92 -10.39
N MET A 23 2.35 -10.49 -11.18
CA MET A 23 0.92 -10.54 -10.83
C MET A 23 0.70 -11.29 -9.52
N ARG A 24 1.28 -12.48 -9.36
CA ARG A 24 1.17 -13.26 -8.12
C ARG A 24 1.68 -12.51 -6.90
N LYS A 25 2.77 -11.75 -7.05
CA LYS A 25 3.36 -10.95 -5.96
C LYS A 25 2.48 -9.77 -5.55
N TYR A 26 1.88 -9.11 -6.52
CA TYR A 26 1.16 -7.85 -6.30
C TYR A 26 -0.36 -7.96 -6.27
N ASP A 27 -0.94 -9.09 -6.65
CA ASP A 27 -2.39 -9.34 -6.69
C ASP A 27 -3.07 -8.81 -5.40
N ASN A 28 -2.79 -9.41 -4.29
CA ASN A 28 -3.42 -9.09 -3.02
C ASN A 28 -3.00 -7.71 -2.47
N PRO A 29 -1.71 -7.33 -2.34
CA PRO A 29 -1.35 -6.02 -1.79
C PRO A 29 -1.85 -4.85 -2.63
N LEU A 30 -1.82 -4.96 -3.96
CA LEU A 30 -2.30 -3.89 -4.83
C LEU A 30 -3.83 -3.76 -4.79
N THR A 31 -4.55 -4.89 -4.77
CA THR A 31 -6.00 -4.90 -4.60
C THR A 31 -6.41 -4.22 -3.29
N LEU A 32 -5.76 -4.53 -2.18
CA LEU A 32 -6.04 -3.89 -0.90
C LEU A 32 -5.76 -2.38 -0.92
N TYR A 33 -4.66 -1.96 -1.54
CA TYR A 33 -4.36 -0.55 -1.71
C TYR A 33 -5.44 0.17 -2.54
N ILE A 34 -5.86 -0.41 -3.66
CA ILE A 34 -6.93 0.13 -4.50
C ILE A 34 -8.25 0.18 -3.73
N ASN A 35 -8.55 -0.87 -2.95
CA ASN A 35 -9.77 -0.92 -2.12
C ASN A 35 -9.80 0.19 -1.07
N GLY A 36 -8.65 0.67 -0.59
CA GLY A 36 -8.55 1.87 0.24
C GLY A 36 -9.17 3.12 -0.39
N TYR A 37 -9.31 3.16 -1.71
CA TYR A 37 -9.99 4.24 -2.46
C TYR A 37 -11.42 3.90 -2.85
N LEU A 38 -11.68 2.66 -3.30
CA LEU A 38 -12.94 2.27 -3.91
C LEU A 38 -13.98 1.81 -2.88
N HIS A 39 -13.55 1.24 -1.76
CA HIS A 39 -14.41 0.62 -0.73
C HIS A 39 -15.33 -0.47 -1.29
N ASP A 40 -14.87 -1.14 -2.34
CA ASP A 40 -15.50 -2.30 -2.96
C ASP A 40 -14.41 -3.23 -3.46
N ILE A 41 -14.31 -4.41 -2.87
CA ILE A 41 -13.22 -5.36 -3.14
C ILE A 41 -13.29 -5.90 -4.56
N HIS A 42 -14.48 -6.09 -5.11
CA HIS A 42 -14.65 -6.62 -6.47
C HIS A 42 -14.26 -5.56 -7.52
N GLU A 43 -14.66 -4.30 -7.31
CA GLU A 43 -14.19 -3.19 -8.14
C GLU A 43 -12.66 -3.03 -8.04
N ALA A 44 -12.10 -3.26 -6.85
CA ALA A 44 -10.65 -3.18 -6.65
C ALA A 44 -9.88 -4.31 -7.35
N GLU A 45 -10.41 -5.54 -7.34
CA GLU A 45 -9.87 -6.68 -8.09
C GLU A 45 -9.88 -6.42 -9.61
N ASP A 46 -11.00 -5.95 -10.14
CA ASP A 46 -11.13 -5.59 -11.55
C ASP A 46 -10.13 -4.49 -11.93
N LEU A 47 -10.02 -3.44 -11.12
CA LEU A 47 -9.10 -2.34 -11.39
C LEU A 47 -7.63 -2.76 -11.27
N MET A 48 -7.30 -3.68 -10.37
CA MET A 48 -5.95 -4.27 -10.28
C MET A 48 -5.56 -4.95 -11.60
N ILE A 49 -6.47 -5.74 -12.19
CA ILE A 49 -6.25 -6.38 -13.50
C ILE A 49 -6.07 -5.30 -14.59
N GLU A 50 -6.87 -4.24 -14.58
CA GLU A 50 -6.74 -3.13 -15.53
C GLU A 50 -5.38 -2.42 -15.40
N VAL A 51 -4.87 -2.21 -14.17
CA VAL A 51 -3.56 -1.61 -13.93
C VAL A 51 -2.45 -2.45 -14.56
N PHE A 52 -2.48 -3.76 -14.37
CA PHE A 52 -1.51 -4.66 -14.99
C PHE A 52 -1.66 -4.68 -16.51
N SER A 53 -2.86 -4.76 -17.04
CA SER A 53 -3.12 -4.71 -18.48
C SER A 53 -2.57 -3.42 -19.10
N TYR A 54 -2.79 -2.28 -18.44
CA TYR A 54 -2.23 -1.00 -18.87
C TYR A 54 -0.70 -1.00 -18.87
N LEU A 55 -0.08 -1.43 -17.77
CA LEU A 55 1.37 -1.47 -17.61
C LEU A 55 2.02 -2.33 -18.72
N PHE A 56 1.49 -3.53 -18.92
CA PHE A 56 2.08 -4.50 -19.84
C PHE A 56 1.77 -4.18 -21.31
N SER A 57 0.67 -3.55 -21.63
CA SER A 57 0.40 -3.09 -23.00
C SER A 57 1.21 -1.85 -23.37
N LYS A 58 1.44 -0.92 -22.44
CA LYS A 58 2.23 0.31 -22.67
C LYS A 58 3.73 0.10 -22.63
N ARG A 59 4.20 -0.93 -21.89
CA ARG A 59 5.61 -1.27 -21.75
C ARG A 59 6.51 -0.06 -21.42
N PRO A 60 6.16 0.74 -20.39
CA PRO A 60 6.92 1.95 -20.08
C PRO A 60 8.35 1.61 -19.69
N PRO A 61 9.33 2.48 -19.98
CA PRO A 61 10.67 2.32 -19.46
C PRO A 61 10.65 2.58 -17.94
N ILE A 62 11.03 1.57 -17.18
CA ILE A 62 11.07 1.63 -15.72
C ILE A 62 12.55 1.52 -15.29
N ARG A 63 13.01 2.50 -14.51
CA ARG A 63 14.36 2.49 -13.94
C ARG A 63 14.51 1.44 -12.85
N ASP A 64 15.71 1.01 -12.57
CA ASP A 64 16.02 0.11 -11.48
C ASP A 64 15.54 0.68 -10.13
N GLY A 65 14.86 -0.17 -9.34
CA GLY A 65 14.22 0.21 -8.09
C GLY A 65 12.93 1.02 -8.24
N GLY A 66 12.43 1.20 -9.47
CA GLY A 66 11.26 2.04 -9.75
C GLY A 66 9.95 1.28 -10.01
N PHE A 67 9.98 -0.04 -10.22
CA PHE A 67 8.80 -0.80 -10.63
C PHE A 67 7.63 -0.65 -9.63
N ARG A 68 7.89 -0.89 -8.35
CA ARG A 68 6.87 -0.80 -7.31
C ARG A 68 6.23 0.59 -7.24
N ALA A 69 7.03 1.66 -7.21
CA ALA A 69 6.52 3.01 -7.18
C ALA A 69 5.69 3.34 -8.43
N TYR A 70 6.13 2.89 -9.60
CA TYR A 70 5.38 3.07 -10.84
C TYR A 70 4.03 2.35 -10.80
N LEU A 71 4.01 1.09 -10.37
CA LEU A 71 2.80 0.28 -10.27
C LEU A 71 1.76 0.92 -9.33
N TYR A 72 2.17 1.30 -8.12
CA TYR A 72 1.28 1.93 -7.14
C TYR A 72 0.81 3.32 -7.56
N LYS A 73 1.67 4.09 -8.24
CA LYS A 73 1.28 5.38 -8.83
C LYS A 73 0.22 5.21 -9.92
N ALA A 74 0.39 4.23 -10.80
CA ALA A 74 -0.61 3.92 -11.82
C ALA A 74 -1.94 3.49 -11.18
N ALA A 75 -1.90 2.59 -10.20
CA ALA A 75 -3.08 2.15 -9.45
C ALA A 75 -3.80 3.32 -8.77
N ARG A 76 -3.06 4.19 -8.11
CA ARG A 76 -3.60 5.41 -7.49
C ARG A 76 -4.32 6.30 -8.50
N HIS A 77 -3.68 6.61 -9.61
CA HIS A 77 -4.29 7.44 -10.67
C HIS A 77 -5.57 6.81 -11.24
N MET A 78 -5.55 5.50 -11.50
CA MET A 78 -6.71 4.81 -12.05
C MET A 78 -7.85 4.74 -11.03
N ALA A 79 -7.57 4.45 -9.75
CA ALA A 79 -8.56 4.45 -8.68
C ALA A 79 -9.21 5.83 -8.49
N LEU A 80 -8.42 6.89 -8.54
CA LEU A 80 -8.92 8.27 -8.46
C LEU A 80 -9.83 8.64 -9.63
N ARG A 81 -9.52 8.16 -10.83
CA ARG A 81 -10.34 8.39 -12.03
C ARG A 81 -11.61 7.56 -12.03
N HIS A 82 -11.54 6.31 -11.57
CA HIS A 82 -12.65 5.37 -11.59
C HIS A 82 -13.88 5.89 -10.84
N LYS A 83 -13.69 6.48 -9.69
CA LYS A 83 -14.81 6.99 -8.86
C LYS A 83 -15.21 8.45 -9.15
N SER A 84 -14.54 9.18 -10.04
CA SER A 84 -14.79 10.62 -10.23
C SER A 84 -14.83 11.42 -8.93
N ILE A 85 -14.02 11.04 -7.94
CA ILE A 85 -14.11 11.50 -6.57
C ILE A 85 -13.48 12.89 -6.47
N ARG A 86 -14.27 13.92 -6.19
CA ARG A 86 -13.81 15.29 -5.93
C ARG A 86 -13.07 15.44 -4.59
N ARG A 87 -13.21 14.48 -3.66
CA ARG A 87 -12.50 14.41 -2.38
C ARG A 87 -12.12 12.98 -2.10
N HIS A 88 -10.81 12.71 -2.06
CA HIS A 88 -10.28 11.37 -1.87
C HIS A 88 -9.95 11.15 -0.41
N HIS A 89 -10.58 10.16 0.17
CA HIS A 89 -10.23 9.67 1.48
C HIS A 89 -9.74 8.23 1.33
N PHE A 90 -8.46 8.01 1.58
CA PHE A 90 -7.91 6.68 1.69
C PHE A 90 -8.33 6.09 3.04
N CYS A 91 -9.10 5.01 3.03
CA CYS A 91 -9.57 4.29 4.22
C CYS A 91 -9.00 2.88 4.29
N LEU A 92 -8.90 2.34 5.50
CA LEU A 92 -8.31 1.02 5.78
C LEU A 92 -9.36 -0.02 6.22
N ASP A 93 -10.64 0.19 5.93
CA ASP A 93 -11.73 -0.54 6.56
C ASP A 93 -11.70 -2.07 6.33
N ASP A 94 -11.00 -2.57 5.30
CA ASP A 94 -10.96 -3.99 4.96
C ASP A 94 -9.56 -4.64 5.01
N LEU A 95 -8.58 -4.00 5.66
CA LEU A 95 -7.21 -4.53 5.71
C LEU A 95 -7.01 -5.59 6.80
N THR A 96 -7.97 -6.48 6.99
CA THR A 96 -7.82 -7.64 7.88
C THR A 96 -7.05 -8.76 7.18
N LYS A 97 -5.73 -8.61 7.01
CA LYS A 97 -4.87 -9.75 6.74
C LYS A 97 -4.52 -10.44 8.05
N GLU A 98 -4.96 -11.67 8.20
CA GLU A 98 -4.40 -12.56 9.21
C GLU A 98 -2.96 -12.90 8.82
N PRO A 99 -1.98 -12.75 9.73
CA PRO A 99 -0.64 -13.28 9.48
C PRO A 99 -0.73 -14.80 9.43
N GLU A 100 -0.42 -15.40 8.30
CA GLU A 100 -0.21 -16.85 8.21
C GLU A 100 1.05 -17.22 9.01
N GLY A 101 0.87 -17.94 10.10
CA GLY A 101 1.97 -18.53 10.85
C GLY A 101 1.58 -18.85 12.30
N GLY A 102 1.61 -20.12 12.66
CA GLY A 102 1.17 -20.66 13.94
C GLY A 102 1.91 -20.08 15.16
N LYS A 103 1.31 -19.07 15.75
CA LYS A 103 1.63 -18.56 17.08
C LYS A 103 0.61 -19.04 18.09
N LEU A 104 1.05 -19.23 19.33
CA LEU A 104 0.22 -19.63 20.46
C LEU A 104 -1.03 -18.73 20.58
N VAL A 105 -2.18 -19.32 20.89
CA VAL A 105 -3.52 -18.69 20.88
C VAL A 105 -3.55 -17.34 21.60
N ASP A 106 -2.89 -17.19 22.74
CA ASP A 106 -2.84 -15.93 23.50
C ASP A 106 -2.07 -14.83 22.79
N GLU A 107 -1.02 -15.17 22.03
CA GLU A 107 -0.22 -14.22 21.26
C GLU A 107 -0.98 -13.78 19.99
N VAL A 108 -1.75 -14.70 19.40
CA VAL A 108 -2.65 -14.41 18.26
C VAL A 108 -3.77 -13.46 18.67
N ILE A 109 -4.39 -13.67 19.84
CA ILE A 109 -5.45 -12.78 20.35
C ILE A 109 -4.89 -11.38 20.60
N ARG A 110 -3.76 -11.25 21.30
CA ARG A 110 -3.12 -9.94 21.54
C ARG A 110 -2.71 -9.24 20.26
N THR A 111 -2.27 -9.98 19.25
CA THR A 111 -1.89 -9.43 17.94
C THR A 111 -3.13 -8.95 17.19
N LYS A 112 -4.24 -9.71 17.23
CA LYS A 112 -5.51 -9.30 16.62
C LYS A 112 -6.06 -8.02 17.27
N GLU A 113 -6.09 -7.95 18.59
CA GLU A 113 -6.54 -6.76 19.31
C GLU A 113 -5.67 -5.53 19.00
N ARG A 114 -4.35 -5.69 19.02
CA ARG A 114 -3.42 -4.61 18.64
C ARG A 114 -3.60 -4.16 17.18
N ASN A 115 -3.82 -5.09 16.26
CA ASN A 115 -4.07 -4.78 14.87
C ASN A 115 -5.39 -4.04 14.70
N GLN A 116 -6.45 -4.43 15.41
CA GLN A 116 -7.73 -3.73 15.39
C GLN A 116 -7.60 -2.29 15.92
N ILE A 117 -6.90 -2.09 17.04
CA ILE A 117 -6.66 -0.76 17.59
C ILE A 117 -5.82 0.09 16.63
N LEU A 118 -4.76 -0.47 16.03
CA LEU A 118 -3.97 0.22 15.02
C LEU A 118 -4.84 0.65 13.83
N HIS A 119 -5.73 -0.22 13.37
CA HIS A 119 -6.69 0.08 12.30
C HIS A 119 -7.63 1.24 12.66
N LEU A 120 -8.20 1.22 13.86
CA LEU A 120 -9.05 2.30 14.35
C LEU A 120 -8.29 3.62 14.41
N CYS A 121 -7.09 3.62 15.00
CA CYS A 121 -6.25 4.81 15.09
C CYS A 121 -5.82 5.33 13.71
N MET A 122 -5.48 4.44 12.78
CA MET A 122 -5.18 4.82 11.40
C MET A 122 -6.39 5.44 10.72
N GLY A 123 -7.61 4.96 11.00
CA GLY A 123 -8.87 5.50 10.50
C GLY A 123 -9.12 6.96 10.93
N GLU A 124 -8.65 7.37 12.10
CA GLU A 124 -8.78 8.75 12.60
C GLU A 124 -7.75 9.74 12.03
N LEU A 125 -6.75 9.25 11.30
CA LEU A 125 -5.73 10.11 10.70
C LEU A 125 -6.26 10.89 9.50
N ASN A 126 -5.63 12.03 9.25
CA ASN A 126 -5.76 12.71 7.96
C ASN A 126 -5.41 11.75 6.81
N PRO A 127 -6.15 11.76 5.68
CA PRO A 127 -5.92 10.86 4.55
C PRO A 127 -4.48 10.81 4.04
N ASP A 128 -3.81 11.95 3.93
CA ASP A 128 -2.40 12.01 3.49
C ASP A 128 -1.46 11.32 4.51
N TYR A 129 -1.71 11.48 5.81
CA TYR A 129 -0.92 10.81 6.86
C TYR A 129 -1.14 9.31 6.81
N ARG A 130 -2.39 8.88 6.69
CA ARG A 130 -2.77 7.48 6.60
C ARG A 130 -2.14 6.78 5.40
N GLU A 131 -2.26 7.38 4.22
CA GLU A 131 -1.69 6.83 2.99
C GLU A 131 -0.17 6.74 3.04
N ALA A 132 0.51 7.79 3.48
CA ALA A 132 1.97 7.80 3.59
C ALA A 132 2.49 6.77 4.60
N LEU A 133 1.84 6.63 5.74
CA LEU A 133 2.16 5.61 6.74
C LEU A 133 1.91 4.21 6.20
N TYR A 134 0.79 3.98 5.50
CA TYR A 134 0.49 2.71 4.86
C TYR A 134 1.56 2.31 3.85
N LEU A 135 1.88 3.16 2.90
CA LEU A 135 2.89 2.89 1.87
C LEU A 135 4.28 2.63 2.48
N THR A 136 4.62 3.32 3.56
CA THR A 136 5.92 3.15 4.22
C THR A 136 5.98 1.87 5.05
N TYR A 137 4.99 1.62 5.92
CA TYR A 137 5.07 0.53 6.89
C TYR A 137 4.48 -0.79 6.42
N PHE A 138 3.41 -0.76 5.64
CA PHE A 138 2.77 -1.98 5.13
C PHE A 138 3.37 -2.41 3.79
N GLU A 139 3.71 -1.45 2.94
CA GLU A 139 4.29 -1.73 1.62
C GLU A 139 5.83 -1.61 1.61
N GLY A 140 6.46 -1.20 2.70
CA GLY A 140 7.92 -1.12 2.82
C GLY A 140 8.58 -0.12 1.86
N MET A 141 7.87 0.93 1.47
CA MET A 141 8.39 1.93 0.55
C MET A 141 9.29 2.95 1.23
N SER A 142 10.35 3.36 0.55
CA SER A 142 11.15 4.51 0.94
C SER A 142 10.36 5.81 0.76
N TYR A 143 10.72 6.87 1.48
CA TYR A 143 10.10 8.20 1.33
C TYR A 143 10.16 8.74 -0.10
N ARG A 144 11.19 8.37 -0.85
CA ARG A 144 11.33 8.72 -2.27
C ARG A 144 10.26 8.03 -3.12
N GLN A 145 10.02 6.75 -2.88
CA GLN A 145 8.97 5.99 -3.57
C GLN A 145 7.57 6.50 -3.18
N VAL A 146 7.34 6.76 -1.89
CA VAL A 146 6.06 7.34 -1.42
C VAL A 146 5.81 8.71 -2.06
N ALA A 147 6.84 9.55 -2.16
CA ALA A 147 6.76 10.84 -2.83
C ALA A 147 6.35 10.70 -4.31
N GLU A 148 6.93 9.73 -5.00
CA GLU A 148 6.60 9.43 -6.40
C GLU A 148 5.14 8.95 -6.54
N VAL A 149 4.68 8.03 -5.67
CA VAL A 149 3.30 7.52 -5.67
C VAL A 149 2.29 8.63 -5.40
N MET A 150 2.52 9.44 -4.37
CA MET A 150 1.58 10.47 -3.93
C MET A 150 1.69 11.79 -4.70
N GLY A 151 2.64 11.92 -5.63
CA GLY A 151 2.87 13.13 -6.40
C GLY A 151 3.31 14.32 -5.54
N LYS A 152 4.12 14.06 -4.50
CA LYS A 152 4.63 15.04 -3.55
C LYS A 152 6.17 15.08 -3.58
N SER A 153 6.77 16.13 -3.03
CA SER A 153 8.22 16.16 -2.83
C SER A 153 8.62 15.29 -1.64
N VAL A 154 9.88 14.82 -1.61
CA VAL A 154 10.42 14.06 -0.48
C VAL A 154 10.34 14.86 0.82
N LYS A 155 10.56 16.18 0.77
CA LYS A 155 10.42 17.08 1.92
C LYS A 155 8.97 17.10 2.45
N GLN A 156 7.99 17.14 1.57
CA GLN A 156 6.58 17.06 1.96
C GLN A 156 6.26 15.71 2.62
N ILE A 157 6.75 14.59 2.05
CA ILE A 157 6.56 13.27 2.66
C ILE A 157 7.24 13.19 4.02
N THR A 158 8.46 13.71 4.18
CA THR A 158 9.15 13.75 5.47
C THR A 158 8.31 14.47 6.53
N ASN A 159 7.72 15.61 6.18
CA ASN A 159 6.84 16.36 7.09
C ASN A 159 5.53 15.60 7.39
N ILE A 160 4.93 14.98 6.36
CA ILE A 160 3.72 14.16 6.51
C ILE A 160 3.99 12.98 7.44
N MET A 161 5.11 12.29 7.25
CA MET A 161 5.51 11.16 8.08
C MET A 161 5.78 11.57 9.52
N TYR A 162 6.48 12.68 9.73
CA TYR A 162 6.73 13.18 11.07
C TYR A 162 5.43 13.49 11.83
N ARG A 163 4.56 14.29 11.23
CA ARG A 163 3.26 14.67 11.83
C ARG A 163 2.31 13.48 11.95
N GLY A 164 2.30 12.60 10.95
CA GLY A 164 1.49 11.38 10.95
C GLY A 164 1.86 10.44 12.09
N LYS A 165 3.17 10.21 12.32
CA LYS A 165 3.68 9.42 13.44
C LYS A 165 3.33 10.02 14.79
N GLU A 166 3.52 11.32 14.96
CA GLU A 166 3.18 12.04 16.21
C GLU A 166 1.68 11.89 16.49
N ARG A 167 0.84 12.08 15.49
CA ARG A 167 -0.61 11.94 15.65
C ARG A 167 -1.02 10.51 15.98
N LEU A 168 -0.45 9.53 15.26
CA LEU A 168 -0.72 8.11 15.50
C LEU A 168 -0.29 7.69 16.91
N ARG A 169 0.89 8.13 17.37
CA ARG A 169 1.36 7.86 18.73
C ARG A 169 0.36 8.36 19.77
N GLY A 170 -0.10 9.61 19.65
CA GLY A 170 -1.10 10.16 20.57
C GLY A 170 -2.42 9.41 20.58
N LEU A 171 -2.85 8.91 19.42
CA LEU A 171 -4.06 8.09 19.32
C LEU A 171 -3.86 6.70 19.99
N LEU A 172 -2.72 6.05 19.76
CA LEU A 172 -2.39 4.76 20.38
C LEU A 172 -2.26 4.87 21.91
N GLU A 173 -1.64 5.96 22.41
CA GLU A 173 -1.54 6.22 23.85
C GLU A 173 -2.92 6.40 24.49
N ARG A 174 -3.84 7.07 23.82
CA ARG A 174 -5.23 7.22 24.27
C ARG A 174 -5.93 5.86 24.42
N GLU A 175 -5.63 4.91 23.54
CA GLU A 175 -6.16 3.53 23.59
C GLU A 175 -5.35 2.59 24.52
N GLY A 176 -4.43 3.15 25.32
CA GLY A 176 -3.65 2.40 26.32
C GLY A 176 -2.47 1.64 25.74
N ILE A 177 -2.14 1.84 24.46
CA ILE A 177 -0.93 1.28 23.84
C ILE A 177 0.20 2.29 24.06
N THR A 178 0.89 2.18 25.17
CA THR A 178 2.18 2.86 25.39
C THR A 178 3.29 2.05 24.76
N ASN A 179 4.31 2.73 24.22
CA ASN A 179 5.53 2.10 23.72
C ASN A 179 6.16 1.22 24.81
N ALA A 180 5.76 -0.03 24.85
CA ALA A 180 6.56 -1.05 25.47
C ALA A 180 7.52 -1.55 24.39
N GLU A 181 8.71 -1.01 24.42
CA GLU A 181 9.97 -1.54 23.93
C GLU A 181 10.21 -1.54 22.40
N SER A 182 11.24 -0.80 22.10
CA SER A 182 12.18 -0.85 20.97
C SER A 182 12.36 -2.24 20.36
#